data_a636c9168c7c9616953736e1269f0493
#
_entry.id   a636c9168c7c9616953736e1269f0493
#
_cell.length_a   1.000
_cell.length_b   1.000
_cell.length_c   1.000
_cell.angle_alpha   90.00
_cell.angle_beta   90.00
_cell.angle_gamma   90.00
#
_symmetry.space_group_name_H-M   'P 1'
#
loop_
_entity.id
_entity.type
_entity.pdbx_description
1 polymer ?
#
loop_
_entity_poly.entity_id
_entity_poly.type
_entity_poly.pdbx_seq_one_letter_code
_entity_poly.pdbx_strand_id
1 'polypeptide(L)'
;MYAKLSEFEEKVISGITEDRWLKLATELIKTGQPRACDPLDPDLPSGEEEAIAMLVAGKLEALGMEVNKYESQPHRPNIVGILKGSGSGPVLMMNDHMDTYPVVEPHKWDKTNFKPFKATRAGDLLYARGSSDTRGNLACTILA
;
A
#
# COMPACT_ATOMS: atom_id res chain seq x y z
N MET A 1 15.87 -22.05 -13.72
CA MET A 1 16.45 -22.50 -12.42
C MET A 1 16.75 -21.24 -11.64
N TYR A 2 16.11 -21.01 -10.49
CA TYR A 2 16.41 -19.84 -9.65
C TYR A 2 17.75 -20.05 -8.96
N ALA A 3 18.54 -18.97 -8.80
CA ALA A 3 19.77 -19.03 -8.04
C ALA A 3 19.46 -19.38 -6.57
N LYS A 4 20.36 -20.15 -5.94
CA LYS A 4 20.25 -20.46 -4.51
C LYS A 4 20.52 -19.17 -3.73
N LEU A 5 19.63 -18.85 -2.80
CA LEU A 5 19.79 -17.69 -1.93
C LEU A 5 21.01 -17.86 -1.00
N SER A 6 21.66 -16.76 -0.66
CA SER A 6 22.65 -16.72 0.41
C SER A 6 21.95 -16.78 1.78
N GLU A 7 22.69 -17.15 2.83
CA GLU A 7 22.15 -17.15 4.22
C GLU A 7 21.61 -15.77 4.64
N PHE A 8 22.25 -14.70 4.15
CA PHE A 8 21.76 -13.33 4.40
C PHE A 8 20.41 -13.07 3.74
N GLU A 9 20.25 -13.44 2.46
CA GLU A 9 18.98 -13.30 1.72
C GLU A 9 17.87 -14.14 2.33
N GLU A 10 18.17 -15.39 2.73
CA GLU A 10 17.23 -16.25 3.45
C GLU A 10 16.78 -15.61 4.77
N LYS A 11 17.70 -15.01 5.53
CA LYS A 11 17.38 -14.30 6.77
C LYS A 11 16.48 -13.08 6.53
N VAL A 12 16.76 -12.29 5.50
CA VAL A 12 15.93 -11.13 5.14
C VAL A 12 14.52 -11.58 4.75
N ILE A 13 14.40 -12.56 3.87
CA ILE A 13 13.10 -13.07 3.40
C ILE A 13 12.31 -13.70 4.54
N SER A 14 12.95 -14.42 5.47
CA SER A 14 12.27 -15.01 6.63
C SER A 14 11.64 -13.98 7.58
N GLY A 15 12.09 -12.73 7.51
CA GLY A 15 11.50 -11.60 8.25
C GLY A 15 10.18 -11.11 7.64
N ILE A 16 9.88 -11.45 6.38
CA ILE A 16 8.66 -11.07 5.68
C ILE A 16 7.66 -12.22 5.82
N THR A 17 6.83 -12.16 6.86
CA THR A 17 5.84 -13.21 7.15
C THR A 17 4.44 -12.81 6.66
N GLU A 18 3.60 -13.82 6.40
CA GLU A 18 2.20 -13.61 6.04
C GLU A 18 1.46 -12.75 7.08
N ASP A 19 1.69 -13.01 8.37
CA ASP A 19 1.05 -12.25 9.44
C ASP A 19 1.45 -10.76 9.43
N ARG A 20 2.73 -10.47 9.20
CA ARG A 20 3.19 -9.07 9.08
C ARG A 20 2.55 -8.39 7.87
N TRP A 21 2.50 -9.08 6.73
CA TRP A 21 1.85 -8.57 5.53
C TRP A 21 0.36 -8.33 5.76
N LEU A 22 -0.35 -9.32 6.29
CA LEU A 22 -1.79 -9.24 6.53
C LEU A 22 -2.15 -8.09 7.47
N LYS A 23 -1.36 -7.90 8.54
CA LYS A 23 -1.52 -6.80 9.48
C LYS A 23 -1.37 -5.46 8.79
N LEU A 24 -0.28 -5.26 8.03
CA LEU A 24 -0.01 -4.00 7.34
C LEU A 24 -1.01 -3.74 6.21
N ALA A 25 -1.31 -4.73 5.37
CA ALA A 25 -2.30 -4.62 4.31
C ALA A 25 -3.68 -4.25 4.88
N THR A 26 -4.10 -4.89 5.98
CA THR A 26 -5.36 -4.56 6.66
C THR A 26 -5.38 -3.12 7.17
N GLU A 27 -4.28 -2.65 7.75
CA GLU A 27 -4.14 -1.28 8.23
C GLU A 27 -4.22 -0.26 7.07
N LEU A 28 -3.50 -0.51 5.99
CA LEU A 28 -3.55 0.33 4.78
C LEU A 28 -4.93 0.35 4.14
N ILE A 29 -5.58 -0.81 4.01
CA ILE A 29 -6.91 -0.94 3.39
C ILE A 29 -7.98 -0.15 4.16
N LYS A 30 -7.99 -0.21 5.47
CA LYS A 30 -9.00 0.49 6.29
C LYS A 30 -8.76 1.98 6.43
N THR A 31 -7.55 2.47 6.12
CA THR A 31 -7.16 3.85 6.35
C THR A 31 -7.59 4.74 5.19
N GLY A 32 -8.57 5.60 5.47
CA GLY A 32 -9.15 6.50 4.47
C GLY A 32 -9.85 5.74 3.32
N GLN A 33 -10.51 6.50 2.47
CA GLN A 33 -11.16 5.98 1.26
C GLN A 33 -10.82 6.86 0.05
N PRO A 34 -9.53 7.09 -0.21
CA PRO A 34 -9.13 7.93 -1.34
C PRO A 34 -9.56 7.28 -2.64
N ARG A 35 -10.03 8.09 -3.56
CA ARG A 35 -10.62 7.65 -4.83
C ARG A 35 -9.84 8.21 -6.01
N ALA A 36 -9.53 7.34 -6.97
CA ALA A 36 -9.15 7.78 -8.29
C ALA A 36 -10.36 8.44 -8.98
N CYS A 37 -10.09 9.34 -9.92
CA CYS A 37 -11.14 9.89 -10.80
C CYS A 37 -11.79 8.74 -11.58
N ASP A 38 -13.10 8.65 -11.53
CA ASP A 38 -13.84 7.70 -12.36
C ASP A 38 -14.16 8.36 -13.70
N PRO A 39 -13.63 7.87 -14.84
CA PRO A 39 -13.93 8.43 -16.13
C PRO A 39 -15.39 8.25 -16.57
N LEU A 40 -16.13 7.33 -15.92
CA LEU A 40 -17.55 7.09 -16.19
C LEU A 40 -18.46 7.94 -15.30
N ASP A 41 -17.92 8.54 -14.24
CA ASP A 41 -18.63 9.44 -13.34
C ASP A 41 -17.70 10.62 -12.97
N PRO A 42 -17.63 11.65 -13.82
CA PRO A 42 -16.78 12.80 -13.60
C PRO A 42 -17.18 13.65 -12.39
N ASP A 43 -18.41 13.51 -11.89
CA ASP A 43 -18.90 14.20 -10.71
C ASP A 43 -18.46 13.51 -9.40
N LEU A 44 -17.96 12.27 -9.49
CA LEU A 44 -17.42 11.57 -8.32
C LEU A 44 -16.07 12.18 -7.93
N PRO A 45 -15.97 12.78 -6.74
CA PRO A 45 -14.74 13.45 -6.33
C PRO A 45 -13.59 12.47 -6.22
N SER A 46 -12.43 12.85 -6.76
CA SER A 46 -11.15 12.16 -6.54
C SER A 46 -10.39 12.82 -5.38
N GLY A 47 -9.42 12.11 -4.83
CA GLY A 47 -8.56 12.64 -3.77
C GLY A 47 -8.79 11.98 -2.41
N GLU A 48 -8.56 12.75 -1.33
CA GLU A 48 -8.63 12.31 0.08
C GLU A 48 -7.51 11.33 0.48
N GLU A 49 -6.34 11.40 -0.18
CA GLU A 49 -5.20 10.55 0.12
C GLU A 49 -4.46 10.92 1.41
N GLU A 50 -4.77 12.06 2.05
CA GLU A 50 -4.05 12.58 3.23
C GLU A 50 -3.88 11.52 4.34
N ALA A 51 -4.97 10.85 4.72
CA ALA A 51 -4.93 9.91 5.84
C ALA A 51 -4.01 8.71 5.57
N ILE A 52 -4.06 8.14 4.37
CA ILE A 52 -3.19 7.02 4.01
C ILE A 52 -1.75 7.49 3.78
N ALA A 53 -1.56 8.67 3.22
CA ALA A 53 -0.24 9.25 3.03
C ALA A 53 0.48 9.46 4.36
N MET A 54 -0.19 9.98 5.37
CA MET A 54 0.38 10.13 6.71
C MET A 54 0.70 8.79 7.38
N LEU A 55 -0.14 7.77 7.17
CA LEU A 55 0.17 6.41 7.64
C LEU A 55 1.43 5.86 6.96
N VAL A 56 1.53 5.98 5.64
CA VAL A 56 2.70 5.54 4.86
C VAL A 56 3.95 6.30 5.30
N ALA A 57 3.88 7.63 5.44
CA ALA A 57 4.98 8.45 5.93
C ALA A 57 5.51 7.93 7.28
N GLY A 58 4.63 7.70 8.26
CA GLY A 58 5.03 7.16 9.56
C GLY A 58 5.65 5.76 9.50
N LYS A 59 5.21 4.90 8.54
CA LYS A 59 5.86 3.59 8.33
C LYS A 59 7.27 3.74 7.76
N LEU A 60 7.48 4.63 6.79
CA LEU A 60 8.79 4.87 6.21
C LEU A 60 9.75 5.53 7.20
N GLU A 61 9.28 6.47 8.02
CA GLU A 61 10.05 7.06 9.13
C GLU A 61 10.48 6.00 10.14
N ALA A 62 9.58 5.07 10.50
CA ALA A 62 9.89 3.97 11.42
C ALA A 62 10.95 2.99 10.87
N LEU A 63 11.15 2.96 9.55
CA LEU A 63 12.23 2.24 8.88
C LEU A 63 13.54 3.05 8.81
N GLY A 64 13.57 4.26 9.37
CA GLY A 64 14.74 5.15 9.36
C GLY A 64 14.94 5.91 8.05
N MET A 65 13.92 6.02 7.23
CA MET A 65 13.98 6.80 5.99
C MET A 65 13.83 8.29 6.28
N GLU A 66 14.49 9.11 5.47
CA GLU A 66 14.18 10.53 5.34
C GLU A 66 12.91 10.67 4.51
N VAL A 67 11.83 11.21 5.10
CA VAL A 67 10.52 11.27 4.46
C VAL A 67 10.18 12.69 4.03
N ASN A 68 9.77 12.83 2.77
CA ASN A 68 9.37 14.11 2.17
C ASN A 68 7.92 13.99 1.65
N LYS A 69 7.12 15.03 1.91
CA LYS A 69 5.76 15.18 1.39
C LYS A 69 5.76 16.20 0.26
N TYR A 70 5.20 15.84 -0.88
CA TYR A 70 4.98 16.71 -2.04
C TYR A 70 3.50 16.78 -2.36
N GLU A 71 2.94 17.96 -2.45
CA GLU A 71 1.52 18.16 -2.65
C GLU A 71 1.29 19.21 -3.74
N SER A 72 0.88 18.74 -4.92
CA SER A 72 0.53 19.61 -6.06
C SER A 72 -0.94 19.99 -6.11
N GLN A 73 -1.78 19.23 -5.44
CA GLN A 73 -3.21 19.47 -5.26
C GLN A 73 -3.58 19.27 -3.79
N PRO A 74 -4.46 20.10 -3.22
CA PRO A 74 -4.88 19.96 -1.84
C PRO A 74 -5.39 18.55 -1.52
N HIS A 75 -4.97 18.00 -0.37
CA HIS A 75 -5.32 16.67 0.13
C HIS A 75 -4.90 15.48 -0.77
N ARG A 76 -3.97 15.72 -1.71
CA ARG A 76 -3.40 14.69 -2.59
C ARG A 76 -1.87 14.64 -2.51
N PRO A 77 -1.30 14.30 -1.36
CA PRO A 77 0.14 14.27 -1.18
C PRO A 77 0.77 13.02 -1.82
N ASN A 78 1.97 13.22 -2.35
CA ASN A 78 2.91 12.15 -2.64
C ASN A 78 3.93 12.05 -1.50
N ILE A 79 4.24 10.84 -1.07
CA ILE A 79 5.23 10.57 -0.03
C ILE A 79 6.46 9.94 -0.67
N VAL A 80 7.61 10.51 -0.39
CA VAL A 80 8.91 9.99 -0.85
C VAL A 80 9.77 9.68 0.37
N GLY A 81 10.07 8.41 0.58
CA GLY A 81 11.03 7.95 1.59
C GLY A 81 12.39 7.65 0.94
N ILE A 82 13.45 8.14 1.52
CA ILE A 82 14.83 7.93 1.05
C ILE A 82 15.62 7.19 2.13
N LEU A 83 16.01 5.96 1.84
CA LEU A 83 16.97 5.22 2.65
C LEU A 83 18.34 5.33 2.00
N LYS A 84 19.27 6.02 2.68
CA LYS A 84 20.63 6.16 2.18
C LYS A 84 21.40 4.87 2.34
N GLY A 85 21.93 4.34 1.24
CA GLY A 85 22.83 3.21 1.25
C GLY A 85 24.29 3.61 1.50
N SER A 86 25.23 2.70 1.20
CA SER A 86 26.68 2.94 1.33
C SER A 86 27.24 3.99 0.36
N GLY A 87 26.48 4.38 -0.66
CA GLY A 87 26.83 5.45 -1.60
C GLY A 87 27.53 5.02 -2.89
N SER A 88 27.87 3.75 -3.05
CA SER A 88 28.61 3.25 -4.23
C SER A 88 27.78 2.42 -5.22
N GLY A 89 26.54 2.10 -4.88
CA GLY A 89 25.65 1.30 -5.70
C GLY A 89 24.62 2.11 -6.51
N PRO A 90 23.87 1.45 -7.38
CA PRO A 90 22.75 2.05 -8.08
C PRO A 90 21.62 2.42 -7.11
N VAL A 91 20.76 3.36 -7.53
CA VAL A 91 19.54 3.70 -6.81
C VAL A 91 18.44 2.71 -7.21
N LEU A 92 17.80 2.08 -6.22
CA LEU A 92 16.56 1.34 -6.40
C LEU A 92 15.38 2.25 -6.06
N MET A 93 14.45 2.40 -6.98
CA MET A 93 13.19 3.10 -6.76
C MET A 93 12.04 2.10 -6.79
N MET A 94 11.24 2.06 -5.72
CA MET A 94 9.97 1.36 -5.66
C MET A 94 8.85 2.39 -5.69
N ASN A 95 7.79 2.14 -6.44
CA ASN A 95 6.71 3.09 -6.65
C ASN A 95 5.36 2.38 -6.61
N ASP A 96 4.47 2.88 -5.76
CA ASP A 96 3.09 2.42 -5.61
C ASP A 96 2.15 3.63 -5.50
N HIS A 97 0.85 3.43 -5.78
CA HIS A 97 -0.16 4.44 -5.52
C HIS A 97 -0.97 4.14 -4.25
N MET A 98 -1.59 5.15 -3.67
CA MET A 98 -2.32 5.04 -2.41
C MET A 98 -3.84 5.13 -2.57
N ASP A 99 -4.32 5.69 -3.67
CA ASP A 99 -5.74 5.77 -3.98
C ASP A 99 -6.32 4.40 -4.38
N THR A 100 -7.62 4.33 -4.51
CA THR A 100 -8.34 3.13 -4.95
C THR A 100 -9.42 3.49 -5.94
N TYR A 101 -9.80 2.53 -6.78
CA TYR A 101 -10.97 2.67 -7.64
C TYR A 101 -12.25 2.83 -6.79
N PRO A 102 -13.22 3.65 -7.21
CA PRO A 102 -14.49 3.82 -6.51
C PRO A 102 -15.25 2.51 -6.29
N VAL A 103 -16.06 2.47 -5.25
CA VAL A 103 -16.97 1.34 -5.00
C VAL A 103 -18.29 1.62 -5.71
N VAL A 104 -18.36 1.22 -6.97
CA VAL A 104 -19.54 1.49 -7.82
C VAL A 104 -20.60 0.40 -7.80
N GLU A 105 -20.28 -0.79 -7.28
CA GLU A 105 -21.20 -1.94 -7.22
C GLU A 105 -21.21 -2.59 -5.83
N PRO A 106 -21.88 -1.96 -4.85
CA PRO A 106 -21.86 -2.43 -3.45
C PRO A 106 -22.32 -3.89 -3.28
N HIS A 107 -23.22 -4.38 -4.14
CA HIS A 107 -23.76 -5.74 -4.09
C HIS A 107 -22.73 -6.83 -4.44
N LYS A 108 -21.64 -6.48 -5.10
CA LYS A 108 -20.56 -7.42 -5.44
C LYS A 108 -19.57 -7.67 -4.29
N TRP A 109 -19.79 -7.04 -3.13
CA TRP A 109 -18.89 -7.12 -1.97
C TRP A 109 -19.38 -8.08 -0.88
N ASP A 110 -20.05 -9.16 -1.27
CA ASP A 110 -20.57 -10.19 -0.37
C ASP A 110 -19.52 -10.82 0.54
N LYS A 111 -18.30 -11.07 0.01
CA LYS A 111 -17.17 -11.64 0.76
C LYS A 111 -16.67 -10.75 1.89
N THR A 112 -16.91 -9.46 1.82
CA THR A 112 -16.57 -8.49 2.87
C THR A 112 -17.78 -8.10 3.74
N ASN A 113 -18.89 -8.84 3.61
CA ASN A 113 -20.16 -8.48 4.22
C ASN A 113 -20.61 -7.06 3.86
N PHE A 114 -20.52 -6.73 2.57
CA PHE A 114 -20.86 -5.42 1.98
C PHE A 114 -20.08 -4.24 2.58
N LYS A 115 -18.87 -4.49 3.09
CA LYS A 115 -17.96 -3.49 3.63
C LYS A 115 -16.62 -3.52 2.86
N PRO A 116 -16.52 -2.89 1.69
CA PRO A 116 -15.38 -3.04 0.78
C PRO A 116 -14.01 -2.75 1.40
N PHE A 117 -13.92 -1.80 2.34
CA PHE A 117 -12.68 -1.42 3.05
C PHE A 117 -12.46 -2.22 4.34
N LYS A 118 -13.25 -3.26 4.59
CA LYS A 118 -12.98 -4.23 5.65
C LYS A 118 -12.23 -5.41 5.06
N ALA A 119 -10.92 -5.45 5.25
CA ALA A 119 -10.10 -6.59 4.88
C ALA A 119 -10.66 -7.87 5.48
N THR A 120 -11.06 -8.82 4.65
CA THR A 120 -11.69 -10.08 5.05
C THR A 120 -10.91 -11.23 4.44
N ARG A 121 -10.29 -12.04 5.31
CA ARG A 121 -9.58 -13.25 4.89
C ARG A 121 -10.57 -14.43 4.77
N ALA A 122 -10.45 -15.17 3.68
CA ALA A 122 -11.14 -16.44 3.49
C ALA A 122 -10.18 -17.43 2.82
N GLY A 123 -9.68 -18.40 3.58
CA GLY A 123 -8.59 -19.28 3.15
C GLY A 123 -7.33 -18.49 2.85
N ASP A 124 -6.78 -18.68 1.66
CA ASP A 124 -5.56 -18.01 1.18
C ASP A 124 -5.84 -16.68 0.45
N LEU A 125 -7.08 -16.20 0.49
CA LEU A 125 -7.47 -14.98 -0.20
C LEU A 125 -7.83 -13.86 0.78
N LEU A 126 -7.42 -12.64 0.45
CA LEU A 126 -7.80 -11.41 1.14
C LEU A 126 -8.75 -10.60 0.26
N TYR A 127 -9.99 -10.47 0.71
CA TYR A 127 -11.02 -9.69 0.01
C TYR A 127 -11.10 -8.29 0.59
N ALA A 128 -10.86 -7.27 -0.22
CA ALA A 128 -11.12 -5.87 0.08
C ALA A 128 -10.92 -4.99 -1.16
N ARG A 129 -11.47 -3.77 -1.16
CA ARG A 129 -11.05 -2.72 -2.08
C ARG A 129 -9.60 -2.33 -1.77
N GLY A 130 -8.72 -2.40 -2.77
CA GLY A 130 -7.29 -2.14 -2.63
C GLY A 130 -6.44 -3.36 -2.24
N SER A 131 -7.02 -4.55 -2.01
CA SER A 131 -6.22 -5.73 -1.64
C SER A 131 -5.22 -6.15 -2.72
N SER A 132 -5.59 -6.00 -3.99
CA SER A 132 -4.73 -6.27 -5.14
C SER A 132 -4.23 -4.98 -5.79
N ASP A 133 -5.07 -3.95 -5.88
CA ASP A 133 -4.83 -2.69 -6.54
C ASP A 133 -5.02 -1.52 -5.56
N THR A 134 -3.94 -1.04 -4.95
CA THR A 134 -2.57 -1.63 -4.87
C THR A 134 -2.10 -1.75 -3.42
N ARG A 135 -2.94 -1.53 -2.40
CA ARG A 135 -2.53 -1.45 -0.98
C ARG A 135 -1.91 -2.76 -0.45
N GLY A 136 -2.31 -3.91 -1.05
CA GLY A 136 -1.63 -5.17 -0.78
C GLY A 136 -0.19 -5.17 -1.31
N ASN A 137 0.04 -4.64 -2.51
CA ASN A 137 1.38 -4.47 -3.08
C ASN A 137 2.18 -3.43 -2.30
N LEU A 138 1.57 -2.30 -1.94
CA LEU A 138 2.20 -1.28 -1.09
C LEU A 138 2.65 -1.87 0.25
N ALA A 139 1.87 -2.80 0.83
CA ALA A 139 2.31 -3.53 2.03
C ALA A 139 3.56 -4.39 1.76
N CYS A 140 3.65 -5.04 0.60
CA CYS A 140 4.86 -5.77 0.21
C CYS A 140 6.06 -4.83 0.09
N THR A 141 5.89 -3.71 -0.61
CA THR A 141 6.94 -2.70 -0.81
C THR A 141 7.48 -2.13 0.50
N ILE A 142 6.60 -1.86 1.48
CA ILE A 142 7.02 -1.35 2.80
C ILE A 142 7.72 -2.43 3.64
N LEU A 143 7.40 -3.71 3.43
CA LEU A 143 8.01 -4.81 4.19
C LEU A 143 9.34 -5.28 3.62
N ALA A 144 9.60 -5.03 2.34
CA ALA A 144 10.83 -5.39 1.66
C ALA A 144 12.01 -4.50 2.08
#